data_6d3c3d6c7923e6d4a0ebd8e14a65d51c
#
_entry.id   6d3c3d6c7923e6d4a0ebd8e14a65d51c
#
_cell.length_a   1.000
_cell.length_b   1.000
_cell.length_c   1.000
_cell.angle_alpha   90.00
_cell.angle_beta   90.00
_cell.angle_gamma   90.00
#
_symmetry.space_group_name_H-M   'P 1'
#
loop_
_entity.id
_entity.type
_entity.pdbx_description
1 polymer ?
#
loop_
_entity_poly.entity_id
_entity_poly.type
_entity_poly.pdbx_seq_one_letter_code
_entity_poly.pdbx_strand_id
1 'polypeptide(L)'
;MLGPWAVKSALERRLPPGRTEVATFHLLRLADESGVSGIGWVAEGAVFSNGWVVLVWPTGTPSLNFYESIEAVEAVHGHGGLTRIVFD
;
A
#
# COMPACT_ATOMS: atom_id res chain seq x y z
N MET A 1 -8.67 -16.48 4.28
CA MET A 1 -7.33 -15.94 4.10
C MET A 1 -7.13 -14.72 5.00
N LEU A 2 -6.00 -14.66 5.65
CA LEU A 2 -5.66 -13.50 6.45
C LEU A 2 -5.20 -12.38 5.52
N GLY A 3 -5.84 -11.22 5.64
CA GLY A 3 -5.43 -10.04 4.91
C GLY A 3 -4.32 -9.28 5.65
N PRO A 4 -3.86 -8.15 5.10
CA PRO A 4 -2.83 -7.32 5.73
C PRO A 4 -3.21 -6.85 7.14
N TRP A 5 -4.50 -6.72 7.42
CA TRP A 5 -5.00 -6.31 8.73
C TRP A 5 -4.72 -7.34 9.81
N ALA A 6 -4.62 -8.62 9.48
CA ALA A 6 -4.28 -9.65 10.44
C ALA A 6 -2.85 -9.49 10.95
N VAL A 7 -1.93 -9.10 10.08
CA VAL A 7 -0.54 -8.81 10.47
C VAL A 7 -0.49 -7.61 11.40
N LYS A 8 -1.22 -6.55 11.06
CA LYS A 8 -1.32 -5.35 11.86
C LYS A 8 -1.86 -5.66 13.26
N SER A 9 -2.94 -6.44 13.33
CA SER A 9 -3.53 -6.83 14.61
C SER A 9 -2.57 -7.63 15.49
N ALA A 10 -1.77 -8.50 14.88
CA ALA A 10 -0.76 -9.26 15.62
C ALA A 10 0.31 -8.34 16.20
N LEU A 11 0.73 -7.32 15.45
CA LEU A 11 1.69 -6.33 15.92
C LEU A 11 1.08 -5.45 17.02
N GLU A 12 -0.16 -5.03 16.86
CA GLU A 12 -0.86 -4.21 17.86
C GLU A 12 -0.91 -4.86 19.22
N ARG A 13 -1.05 -6.19 19.28
CA ARG A 13 -1.07 -6.92 20.56
C ARG A 13 0.25 -6.83 21.33
N ARG A 14 1.33 -6.42 20.70
CA ARG A 14 2.65 -6.23 21.34
C ARG A 14 2.84 -4.81 21.86
N LEU A 15 1.94 -3.90 21.50
CA LEU A 15 2.06 -2.49 21.84
C LEU A 15 1.26 -2.17 23.09
N PRO A 16 1.65 -1.14 23.85
CA PRO A 16 0.86 -0.63 24.96
C PRO A 16 -0.53 -0.20 24.50
N PRO A 17 -1.55 -0.32 25.35
CA PRO A 17 -2.90 0.17 25.03
C PRO A 17 -2.90 1.63 24.60
N GLY A 18 -3.74 1.95 23.62
CA GLY A 18 -3.89 3.32 23.11
C GLY A 18 -2.86 3.72 22.06
N ARG A 19 -1.86 2.90 21.83
CA ARG A 19 -0.88 3.18 20.79
C ARG A 19 -1.41 2.78 19.43
N THR A 20 -1.21 3.64 18.42
CA THR A 20 -1.55 3.35 17.04
C THR A 20 -0.36 2.75 16.30
N GLU A 21 -0.65 2.07 15.22
CA GLU A 21 0.38 1.49 14.37
C GLU A 21 0.10 1.78 12.90
N VAL A 22 1.18 2.12 12.19
CA VAL A 22 1.17 2.38 10.75
C VAL A 22 1.81 1.18 10.06
N ALA A 23 1.11 0.59 9.11
CA ALA A 23 1.65 -0.48 8.27
C ALA A 23 2.20 0.10 6.98
N THR A 24 3.38 -0.35 6.57
CA THR A 24 3.98 0.11 5.32
C THR A 24 3.88 -0.96 4.25
N PHE A 25 3.86 -0.54 3.00
CA PHE A 25 3.76 -1.44 1.85
C PHE A 25 4.43 -0.85 0.62
N HIS A 26 4.62 -1.71 -0.38
CA HIS A 26 5.11 -1.30 -1.69
C HIS A 26 4.16 -1.81 -2.76
N LEU A 27 4.09 -1.10 -3.89
CA LEU A 27 3.42 -1.60 -5.07
C LEU A 27 4.44 -2.29 -5.97
N LEU A 28 4.15 -3.53 -6.29
CA LEU A 28 4.94 -4.33 -7.22
C LEU A 28 4.16 -4.46 -8.53
N ARG A 29 4.67 -3.88 -9.59
CA ARG A 29 4.06 -3.97 -10.91
C ARG A 29 4.69 -5.10 -11.70
N LEU A 30 3.87 -6.07 -12.09
CA LEU A 30 4.33 -7.26 -12.82
C LEU A 30 4.34 -7.05 -14.32
N ALA A 31 3.43 -6.19 -14.83
CA ALA A 31 3.37 -5.81 -16.23
C ALA A 31 2.91 -4.37 -16.34
N ASP A 32 3.50 -3.60 -17.23
CA ASP A 32 3.17 -2.19 -17.44
C ASP A 32 2.31 -2.04 -18.70
N GLU A 33 1.00 -1.98 -18.49
CA GLU A 33 0.03 -1.79 -19.59
C GLU A 33 0.15 -0.43 -20.25
N SER A 34 0.53 0.58 -19.49
CA SER A 34 0.62 1.95 -19.99
C SER A 34 1.95 2.28 -20.66
N GLY A 35 3.00 1.54 -20.33
CA GLY A 35 4.34 1.84 -20.75
C GLY A 35 4.93 3.09 -20.11
N VAL A 36 4.27 3.63 -19.09
CA VAL A 36 4.67 4.91 -18.46
C VAL A 36 5.43 4.70 -17.15
N SER A 37 4.90 3.84 -16.26
CA SER A 37 5.44 3.67 -14.92
C SER A 37 6.50 2.58 -14.81
N GLY A 38 6.62 1.73 -15.81
CA GLY A 38 7.56 0.62 -15.79
C GLY A 38 7.06 -0.57 -14.97
N ILE A 39 7.93 -1.55 -14.76
CA ILE A 39 7.68 -2.76 -13.98
C ILE A 39 8.58 -2.77 -12.75
N GLY A 40 8.25 -3.64 -11.78
CA GLY A 40 8.99 -3.75 -10.54
C GLY A 40 8.38 -2.91 -9.43
N TRP A 41 9.20 -2.43 -8.50
CA TRP A 41 8.75 -1.59 -7.38
C TRP A 41 8.50 -0.18 -7.89
N VAL A 42 7.24 0.23 -7.94
CA VAL A 42 6.84 1.50 -8.56
C VAL A 42 6.36 2.53 -7.57
N ALA A 43 5.98 2.13 -6.37
CA ALA A 43 5.50 3.06 -5.35
C ALA A 43 5.66 2.47 -3.97
N GLU A 44 5.63 3.33 -2.96
CA GLU A 44 5.62 2.92 -1.57
C GLU A 44 4.51 3.65 -0.83
N GLY A 45 4.00 3.05 0.22
CA GLY A 45 2.88 3.63 0.94
C GLY A 45 2.78 3.22 2.39
N ALA A 46 1.82 3.81 3.06
CA ALA A 46 1.52 3.56 4.45
C ALA A 46 0.02 3.53 4.67
N VAL A 47 -0.42 2.60 5.52
CA VAL A 47 -1.81 2.48 5.97
C VAL A 47 -1.85 2.90 7.43
N PHE A 48 -2.65 3.91 7.71
CA PHE A 48 -2.83 4.41 9.08
C PHE A 48 -3.83 3.56 9.84
N SER A 49 -3.82 3.66 11.17
CA SER A 49 -4.66 2.84 12.01
C SER A 49 -6.16 2.99 11.75
N ASN A 50 -6.58 4.14 11.22
CA ASN A 50 -7.98 4.37 10.85
C ASN A 50 -8.33 3.89 9.44
N GLY A 51 -7.37 3.30 8.72
CA GLY A 51 -7.60 2.77 7.37
C GLY A 51 -7.18 3.69 6.23
N TRP A 52 -6.95 4.97 6.49
CA TRP A 52 -6.47 5.88 5.45
C TRP A 52 -5.10 5.47 4.94
N VAL A 53 -4.87 5.72 3.68
CA VAL A 53 -3.64 5.31 2.98
C VAL A 53 -3.01 6.51 2.30
N VAL A 54 -1.69 6.61 2.39
CA VAL A 54 -0.88 7.52 1.59
C VAL A 54 0.00 6.70 0.65
N LEU A 55 0.12 7.13 -0.58
CA LEU A 55 0.92 6.46 -1.61
C LEU A 55 1.86 7.46 -2.25
N VAL A 56 3.13 7.12 -2.32
CA VAL A 56 4.19 7.98 -2.87
C VAL A 56 4.75 7.32 -4.12
N TRP A 57 4.81 8.09 -5.20
CA TRP A 57 5.43 7.69 -6.46
C TRP A 57 6.80 8.35 -6.56
N PRO A 58 7.89 7.62 -6.28
CA PRO A 58 9.24 8.19 -6.25
C PRO A 58 9.83 8.29 -7.66
N THR A 59 9.19 9.07 -8.50
CA THR A 59 9.66 9.34 -9.86
C THR A 59 10.52 10.58 -9.91
N GLY A 60 10.96 10.99 -11.12
CA GLY A 60 11.67 12.23 -11.31
C GLY A 60 10.88 13.46 -10.85
N THR A 61 9.56 13.38 -10.92
CA THR A 61 8.64 14.37 -10.34
C THR A 61 7.75 13.64 -9.34
N PRO A 62 8.15 13.53 -8.08
CA PRO A 62 7.42 12.75 -7.09
C PRO A 62 6.00 13.28 -6.88
N SER A 63 5.07 12.37 -6.63
CA SER A 63 3.69 12.71 -6.32
C SER A 63 3.19 11.92 -5.13
N LEU A 64 2.15 12.43 -4.49
CA LEU A 64 1.55 11.87 -3.29
C LEU A 64 0.06 11.75 -3.50
N ASN A 65 -0.49 10.57 -3.21
CA ASN A 65 -1.92 10.30 -3.33
C ASN A 65 -2.46 9.79 -2.01
N PHE A 66 -3.71 10.16 -1.70
CA PHE A 66 -4.40 9.71 -0.50
C PHE A 66 -5.62 8.88 -0.89
N TYR A 67 -5.88 7.82 -0.13
CA TYR A 67 -7.03 6.94 -0.35
C TYR A 67 -7.68 6.62 1.00
N GLU A 68 -8.98 6.41 0.98
CA GLU A 68 -9.73 6.07 2.19
C GLU A 68 -9.46 4.66 2.69
N SER A 69 -9.00 3.78 1.81
CA SER A 69 -8.76 2.38 2.14
C SER A 69 -7.72 1.76 1.22
N ILE A 70 -7.19 0.62 1.63
CA ILE A 70 -6.29 -0.16 0.78
C ILE A 70 -7.03 -0.76 -0.43
N GLU A 71 -8.31 -1.06 -0.27
CA GLU A 71 -9.16 -1.55 -1.35
C GLU A 71 -9.31 -0.49 -2.45
N ALA A 72 -9.36 0.79 -2.08
CA ALA A 72 -9.40 1.89 -3.05
C ALA A 72 -8.10 1.97 -3.86
N VAL A 73 -6.96 1.74 -3.23
CA VAL A 73 -5.66 1.68 -3.92
C VAL A 73 -5.67 0.54 -4.93
N GLU A 74 -6.15 -0.63 -4.52
CA GLU A 74 -6.22 -1.80 -5.37
C GLU A 74 -7.17 -1.59 -6.55
N ALA A 75 -8.31 -0.95 -6.32
CA ALA A 75 -9.28 -0.64 -7.36
C ALA A 75 -8.69 0.27 -8.44
N VAL A 76 -7.88 1.24 -8.05
CA VAL A 76 -7.29 2.22 -8.99
C VAL A 76 -6.03 1.67 -9.65
N HIS A 77 -5.17 1.01 -8.90
CA HIS A 77 -3.82 0.65 -9.35
C HIS A 77 -3.58 -0.85 -9.58
N GLY A 78 -4.51 -1.70 -9.20
CA GLY A 78 -4.32 -3.16 -9.26
C GLY A 78 -4.25 -3.74 -10.66
N HIS A 79 -4.90 -3.12 -11.64
CA HIS A 79 -4.87 -3.54 -13.04
C HIS A 79 -5.15 -5.05 -13.23
N GLY A 80 -6.21 -5.55 -12.58
CA GLY A 80 -6.58 -6.96 -12.69
C GLY A 80 -5.56 -7.94 -12.12
N GLY A 81 -4.75 -7.48 -11.16
CA GLY A 81 -3.72 -8.30 -10.53
C GLY A 81 -2.31 -8.09 -11.08
N LEU A 82 -2.14 -7.22 -12.10
CA LEU A 82 -0.82 -6.91 -12.67
C LEU A 82 0.01 -6.00 -11.77
N THR A 83 -0.62 -5.31 -10.83
CA THR A 83 0.06 -4.55 -9.78
C THR A 83 -0.41 -5.09 -8.44
N ARG A 84 0.52 -5.44 -7.58
CA ARG A 84 0.23 -6.05 -6.29
C ARG A 84 0.69 -5.16 -5.14
N ILE A 85 -0.08 -5.19 -4.06
CA ILE A 85 0.27 -4.55 -2.81
C ILE A 85 1.04 -5.57 -1.98
N VAL A 86 2.28 -5.22 -1.65
CA VAL A 86 3.15 -6.09 -0.85
C VAL A 86 3.47 -5.39 0.46
N PHE A 87 2.95 -5.91 1.56
CA PHE A 87 3.22 -5.35 2.89
C PHE A 87 4.61 -5.73 3.36
N ASP A 88 5.26 -4.79 4.02
CA ASP A 88 6.61 -4.97 4.54
C ASP A 88 6.65 -5.84 5.79
#